data_8a55f299ee0ab537678555d3ee7c5f57
#
_entry.id   8a55f299ee0ab537678555d3ee7c5f57
#
_cell.length_a   1.000
_cell.length_b   1.000
_cell.length_c   1.000
_cell.angle_alpha   90.00
_cell.angle_beta   90.00
_cell.angle_gamma   90.00
#
_symmetry.space_group_name_H-M   'P 1'
#
loop_
_entity.id
_entity.type
_entity.pdbx_description
1 polymer ?
#
loop_
_entity_poly.entity_id
_entity_poly.type
_entity_poly.pdbx_seq_one_letter_code
_entity_poly.pdbx_strand_id
1 'polypeptide(L)'
;MKYAVKINENFFTIFPEDNISEGFIEISEDIYNNSDMYIWQDGELVVNPNYEAEQIQKEKERIQELSMTRSDFFDGMIMAFGLDSKELRVIVENVLGSINITPVQIKVALNNYDNALNFYRKHTLFTLINNVQIPINETMYLLFTDDIWDKFFETKDYTELQKAIHEVEPEPVNNEGLDVEN
;
A
#
# COMPACT_ATOMS: atom_id res chain seq x y z
N MET A 1 3.70 -2.93 41.18
CA MET A 1 4.29 -4.09 40.52
C MET A 1 3.33 -4.59 39.43
N LYS A 2 3.81 -5.16 38.37
CA LYS A 2 3.02 -5.73 37.27
C LYS A 2 3.36 -7.21 37.12
N TYR A 3 2.42 -8.00 36.65
CA TYR A 3 2.57 -9.45 36.59
C TYR A 3 2.05 -9.99 35.27
N ALA A 4 2.63 -11.10 34.82
CA ALA A 4 2.19 -11.85 33.67
C ALA A 4 2.07 -13.33 34.00
N VAL A 5 1.21 -14.03 33.28
CA VAL A 5 1.02 -15.47 33.36
C VAL A 5 0.95 -16.07 31.95
N LYS A 6 1.51 -17.27 31.79
CA LYS A 6 1.35 -18.03 30.56
C LYS A 6 -0.09 -18.55 30.48
N ILE A 7 -0.76 -18.25 29.38
CA ILE A 7 -2.13 -18.77 29.10
C ILE A 7 -2.07 -19.94 28.13
N ASN A 8 -1.29 -19.79 27.06
CA ASN A 8 -1.05 -20.80 26.03
C ASN A 8 0.45 -20.84 25.73
N GLU A 9 0.89 -21.75 24.85
CA GLU A 9 2.33 -21.90 24.54
C GLU A 9 3.01 -20.61 24.06
N ASN A 10 2.27 -19.73 23.36
CA ASN A 10 2.82 -18.52 22.77
C ASN A 10 2.17 -17.21 23.26
N PHE A 11 1.22 -17.27 24.17
CA PHE A 11 0.49 -16.08 24.63
C PHE A 11 0.56 -15.94 26.14
N PHE A 12 0.53 -14.70 26.60
CA PHE A 12 0.46 -14.35 28.02
C PHE A 12 -0.57 -13.24 28.26
N THR A 13 -1.12 -13.21 29.45
CA THR A 13 -2.00 -12.14 29.90
C THR A 13 -1.28 -11.32 30.96
N ILE A 14 -1.46 -10.00 30.94
CA ILE A 14 -0.91 -9.07 31.93
C ILE A 14 -2.03 -8.62 32.85
N PHE A 15 -1.78 -8.66 34.18
CA PHE A 15 -2.74 -8.31 35.20
C PHE A 15 -2.20 -7.21 36.13
N PRO A 16 -3.06 -6.36 36.67
CA PRO A 16 -2.68 -5.48 37.79
C PRO A 16 -2.38 -6.30 39.05
N GLU A 17 -1.68 -5.70 39.96
CA GLU A 17 -1.18 -6.31 41.18
C GLU A 17 -2.24 -7.02 42.05
N ASP A 18 -3.49 -6.56 42.00
CA ASP A 18 -4.60 -7.08 42.83
C ASP A 18 -5.08 -8.51 42.46
N ASN A 19 -4.63 -9.05 41.37
CA ASN A 19 -5.08 -10.35 40.83
C ASN A 19 -3.98 -11.42 40.76
N ILE A 20 -2.99 -11.33 41.67
CA ILE A 20 -1.86 -12.27 41.69
C ILE A 20 -2.29 -13.63 42.23
N SER A 21 -1.92 -14.68 41.54
CA SER A 21 -2.07 -16.07 41.97
C SER A 21 -0.82 -16.89 41.58
N GLU A 22 -0.81 -18.17 41.95
CA GLU A 22 0.29 -19.07 41.59
C GLU A 22 0.49 -19.13 40.06
N GLY A 23 1.73 -19.07 39.62
CA GLY A 23 2.09 -19.09 38.19
C GLY A 23 2.28 -17.71 37.54
N PHE A 24 2.03 -16.63 38.31
CA PHE A 24 2.34 -15.30 37.85
C PHE A 24 3.83 -14.97 38.06
N ILE A 25 4.44 -14.29 37.13
CA ILE A 25 5.77 -13.72 37.24
C ILE A 25 5.68 -12.21 37.35
N GLU A 26 6.53 -11.60 38.17
CA GLU A 26 6.67 -10.15 38.22
C GLU A 26 7.37 -9.66 36.92
N ILE A 27 6.85 -8.56 36.34
CA ILE A 27 7.39 -7.96 35.14
C ILE A 27 7.66 -6.48 35.33
N SER A 28 8.56 -5.92 34.54
CA SER A 28 8.82 -4.48 34.52
C SER A 28 7.63 -3.71 33.96
N GLU A 29 7.59 -2.42 34.23
CA GLU A 29 6.58 -1.52 33.66
C GLU A 29 6.75 -1.39 32.14
N ASP A 30 7.98 -1.50 31.64
CA ASP A 30 8.27 -1.52 30.21
C ASP A 30 7.62 -2.74 29.53
N ILE A 31 7.81 -3.94 30.03
CA ILE A 31 7.15 -5.15 29.53
C ILE A 31 5.63 -5.03 29.59
N TYR A 32 5.10 -4.44 30.67
CA TYR A 32 3.66 -4.25 30.83
C TYR A 32 3.09 -3.30 29.77
N ASN A 33 3.76 -2.19 29.49
CA ASN A 33 3.32 -1.17 28.54
C ASN A 33 3.51 -1.60 27.07
N ASN A 34 4.50 -2.47 26.83
CA ASN A 34 4.86 -2.95 25.48
C ASN A 34 4.64 -4.47 25.35
N SER A 35 3.60 -4.99 25.97
CA SER A 35 3.36 -6.43 26.09
C SER A 35 3.27 -7.18 24.77
N ASP A 36 2.84 -6.51 23.72
CA ASP A 36 2.76 -7.02 22.37
C ASP A 36 4.14 -7.26 21.70
N MET A 37 5.20 -6.66 22.25
CA MET A 37 6.59 -6.89 21.81
C MET A 37 7.18 -8.18 22.38
N TYR A 38 6.51 -8.85 23.34
CA TYR A 38 7.08 -9.99 24.05
C TYR A 38 6.29 -11.27 23.80
N ILE A 39 7.01 -12.39 23.85
CA ILE A 39 6.43 -13.73 23.80
C ILE A 39 6.91 -14.56 24.97
N TRP A 40 6.12 -15.56 25.36
CA TRP A 40 6.49 -16.52 26.39
C TRP A 40 7.29 -17.67 25.77
N GLN A 41 8.58 -17.74 26.09
CA GLN A 41 9.48 -18.78 25.60
C GLN A 41 10.30 -19.37 26.74
N ASP A 42 10.37 -20.68 26.84
CA ASP A 42 11.17 -21.44 27.83
C ASP A 42 10.99 -21.00 29.31
N GLY A 43 9.78 -20.53 29.66
CA GLY A 43 9.45 -20.09 31.01
C GLY A 43 9.68 -18.62 31.29
N GLU A 44 10.15 -17.86 30.32
CA GLU A 44 10.46 -16.43 30.46
C GLU A 44 9.77 -15.60 29.37
N LEU A 45 9.62 -14.30 29.60
CA LEU A 45 9.21 -13.34 28.61
C LEU A 45 10.42 -12.80 27.87
N VAL A 46 10.46 -13.06 26.56
CA VAL A 46 11.54 -12.59 25.67
C VAL A 46 10.95 -11.70 24.59
N VAL A 47 11.76 -10.79 24.05
CA VAL A 47 11.33 -9.96 22.90
C VAL A 47 11.01 -10.89 21.71
N ASN A 48 9.84 -10.71 21.12
CA ASN A 48 9.43 -11.43 19.92
C ASN A 48 10.38 -11.07 18.76
N PRO A 49 11.19 -12.00 18.26
CA PRO A 49 12.15 -11.71 17.18
C PRO A 49 11.46 -11.33 15.86
N ASN A 50 10.17 -11.63 15.71
CA ASN A 50 9.37 -11.32 14.53
C ASN A 50 8.48 -10.08 14.71
N TYR A 51 8.54 -9.39 15.86
CA TYR A 51 7.62 -8.30 16.18
C TYR A 51 7.54 -7.23 15.08
N GLU A 52 8.69 -6.73 14.63
CA GLU A 52 8.74 -5.71 13.59
C GLU A 52 8.12 -6.20 12.26
N ALA A 53 8.42 -7.44 11.87
CA ALA A 53 7.87 -8.03 10.67
C ALA A 53 6.34 -8.22 10.77
N GLU A 54 5.85 -8.62 11.94
CA GLU A 54 4.41 -8.75 12.22
C GLU A 54 3.71 -7.39 12.19
N GLN A 55 4.31 -6.33 12.74
CA GLN A 55 3.74 -4.98 12.70
C GLN A 55 3.68 -4.45 11.26
N ILE A 56 4.74 -4.64 10.48
CA ILE A 56 4.77 -4.27 9.06
C ILE A 56 3.67 -5.03 8.29
N GLN A 57 3.48 -6.31 8.57
CA GLN A 57 2.46 -7.11 7.92
C GLN A 57 1.04 -6.67 8.30
N LYS A 58 0.78 -6.42 9.59
CA LYS A 58 -0.50 -5.88 10.07
C LYS A 58 -0.83 -4.52 9.44
N GLU A 59 0.17 -3.64 9.32
CA GLU A 59 -0.01 -2.34 8.70
C GLU A 59 -0.34 -2.47 7.21
N LYS A 60 0.34 -3.36 6.47
CA LYS A 60 0.01 -3.66 5.08
C LYS A 60 -1.41 -4.19 4.94
N GLU A 61 -1.83 -5.11 5.80
CA GLU A 61 -3.20 -5.64 5.80
C GLU A 61 -4.22 -4.54 6.09
N ARG A 62 -3.96 -3.65 7.07
CA ARG A 62 -4.78 -2.50 7.36
C ARG A 62 -4.96 -1.60 6.13
N ILE A 63 -3.87 -1.27 5.46
CA ILE A 63 -3.87 -0.43 4.27
C ILE A 63 -4.67 -1.09 3.13
N GLN A 64 -4.50 -2.38 2.91
CA GLN A 64 -5.24 -3.12 1.87
C GLN A 64 -6.77 -3.12 2.10
N GLU A 65 -7.24 -2.98 3.33
CA GLU A 65 -8.67 -2.87 3.65
C GLU A 65 -9.22 -1.44 3.54
N LEU A 66 -8.36 -0.43 3.32
CA LEU A 66 -8.82 0.94 3.11
C LEU A 66 -9.68 1.04 1.85
N SER A 67 -10.67 1.90 1.94
CA SER A 67 -11.57 2.18 0.83
C SER A 67 -11.91 3.66 0.76
N MET A 68 -12.30 4.10 -0.44
CA MET A 68 -12.88 5.41 -0.67
C MET A 68 -14.10 5.30 -1.57
N THR A 69 -14.99 6.28 -1.48
CA THR A 69 -16.14 6.32 -2.38
C THR A 69 -15.72 6.54 -3.82
N ARG A 70 -16.55 6.15 -4.76
CA ARG A 70 -16.32 6.41 -6.19
C ARG A 70 -16.12 7.91 -6.46
N SER A 71 -16.88 8.77 -5.79
CA SER A 71 -16.74 10.23 -5.94
C SER A 71 -15.39 10.70 -5.47
N ASP A 72 -14.98 10.35 -4.23
CA ASP A 72 -13.68 10.76 -3.68
C ASP A 72 -12.51 10.33 -4.57
N PHE A 73 -12.61 9.10 -5.13
CA PHE A 73 -11.58 8.59 -6.04
C PHE A 73 -11.46 9.45 -7.31
N PHE A 74 -12.58 9.69 -8.00
CA PHE A 74 -12.55 10.47 -9.24
C PHE A 74 -12.25 11.95 -8.99
N ASP A 75 -12.74 12.53 -7.89
CA ASP A 75 -12.39 13.89 -7.50
C ASP A 75 -10.87 14.03 -7.29
N GLY A 76 -10.25 13.04 -6.64
CA GLY A 76 -8.79 12.96 -6.51
C GLY A 76 -8.09 12.90 -7.86
N MET A 77 -8.55 12.07 -8.80
CA MET A 77 -7.96 11.93 -10.14
C MET A 77 -8.11 13.21 -10.98
N ILE A 78 -9.27 13.87 -10.90
CA ILE A 78 -9.50 15.17 -11.56
C ILE A 78 -8.56 16.24 -10.97
N MET A 79 -8.46 16.32 -9.65
CA MET A 79 -7.61 17.31 -8.98
C MET A 79 -6.11 17.07 -9.23
N ALA A 80 -5.69 15.80 -9.31
CA ALA A 80 -4.29 15.46 -9.53
C ALA A 80 -3.85 15.64 -11.00
N PHE A 81 -4.69 15.22 -11.95
CA PHE A 81 -4.30 15.04 -13.36
C PHE A 81 -5.20 15.76 -14.36
N GLY A 82 -6.33 16.32 -13.93
CA GLY A 82 -7.35 16.89 -14.82
C GLY A 82 -8.14 15.84 -15.61
N LEU A 83 -8.03 14.55 -15.26
CA LEU A 83 -8.66 13.44 -15.98
C LEU A 83 -10.05 13.13 -15.39
N ASP A 84 -11.08 13.21 -16.20
CA ASP A 84 -12.42 12.77 -15.81
C ASP A 84 -12.55 11.22 -15.83
N SER A 85 -13.69 10.74 -15.32
CA SER A 85 -13.90 9.29 -15.21
C SER A 85 -13.91 8.55 -16.55
N LYS A 86 -14.23 9.22 -17.65
CA LYS A 86 -14.27 8.64 -19.01
C LYS A 86 -12.87 8.57 -19.60
N GLU A 87 -12.10 9.65 -19.45
CA GLU A 87 -10.71 9.71 -19.89
C GLU A 87 -9.87 8.68 -19.12
N LEU A 88 -10.05 8.62 -17.81
CA LEU A 88 -9.38 7.62 -16.98
C LEU A 88 -9.76 6.19 -17.39
N ARG A 89 -11.03 5.94 -17.73
CA ARG A 89 -11.47 4.63 -18.19
C ARG A 89 -10.76 4.21 -19.49
N VAL A 90 -10.61 5.13 -20.43
CA VAL A 90 -9.87 4.85 -21.70
C VAL A 90 -8.41 4.53 -21.39
N ILE A 91 -7.78 5.28 -20.49
CA ILE A 91 -6.41 5.01 -20.05
C ILE A 91 -6.29 3.62 -19.42
N VAL A 92 -7.18 3.29 -18.48
CA VAL A 92 -7.19 1.97 -17.83
C VAL A 92 -7.38 0.86 -18.85
N GLU A 93 -8.30 1.00 -19.82
CA GLU A 93 -8.52 0.02 -20.87
C GLU A 93 -7.28 -0.20 -21.75
N ASN A 94 -6.60 0.88 -22.14
CA ASN A 94 -5.37 0.83 -22.92
C ASN A 94 -4.23 0.15 -22.15
N VAL A 95 -4.05 0.49 -20.88
CA VAL A 95 -3.04 -0.14 -20.01
C VAL A 95 -3.32 -1.63 -19.86
N LEU A 96 -4.55 -2.00 -19.53
CA LEU A 96 -4.93 -3.40 -19.40
C LEU A 96 -4.76 -4.18 -20.71
N GLY A 97 -4.95 -3.51 -21.86
CA GLY A 97 -4.71 -4.09 -23.18
C GLY A 97 -3.21 -4.26 -23.53
N SER A 98 -2.33 -3.50 -22.90
CA SER A 98 -0.88 -3.54 -23.14
C SER A 98 -0.12 -4.54 -22.24
N ILE A 99 -0.71 -4.95 -21.14
CA ILE A 99 -0.11 -5.93 -20.23
C ILE A 99 -0.54 -7.35 -20.56
N ASN A 100 0.27 -8.34 -20.17
CA ASN A 100 0.03 -9.75 -20.50
C ASN A 100 -1.07 -10.38 -19.64
N ILE A 101 -2.32 -9.97 -19.85
CA ILE A 101 -3.51 -10.55 -19.22
C ILE A 101 -4.53 -10.98 -20.27
N THR A 102 -5.41 -11.90 -19.88
CA THR A 102 -6.42 -12.43 -20.83
C THR A 102 -7.54 -11.41 -21.08
N PRO A 103 -8.21 -11.46 -22.27
CA PRO A 103 -9.38 -10.62 -22.55
C PRO A 103 -10.51 -10.74 -21.52
N VAL A 104 -10.63 -11.90 -20.87
CA VAL A 104 -11.62 -12.12 -19.80
C VAL A 104 -11.24 -11.31 -18.56
N GLN A 105 -9.96 -11.31 -18.17
CA GLN A 105 -9.46 -10.53 -17.03
C GLN A 105 -9.64 -9.02 -17.27
N ILE A 106 -9.38 -8.54 -18.50
CA ILE A 106 -9.65 -7.16 -18.90
C ILE A 106 -11.12 -6.81 -18.67
N LYS A 107 -12.04 -7.63 -19.22
CA LYS A 107 -13.49 -7.41 -19.08
C LYS A 107 -13.93 -7.39 -17.60
N VAL A 108 -13.40 -8.28 -16.78
CA VAL A 108 -13.71 -8.33 -15.33
C VAL A 108 -13.19 -7.07 -14.66
N ALA A 109 -11.95 -6.64 -14.93
CA ALA A 109 -11.38 -5.44 -14.34
C ALA A 109 -12.16 -4.18 -14.71
N LEU A 110 -12.52 -4.02 -16.00
CA LEU A 110 -13.33 -2.89 -16.47
C LEU A 110 -14.76 -2.90 -15.91
N ASN A 111 -15.41 -4.07 -15.85
CA ASN A 111 -16.72 -4.19 -15.24
C ASN A 111 -16.70 -3.80 -13.75
N ASN A 112 -15.67 -4.20 -13.01
CA ASN A 112 -15.49 -3.80 -11.63
C ASN A 112 -15.25 -2.29 -11.51
N TYR A 113 -14.42 -1.71 -12.38
CA TYR A 113 -14.19 -0.28 -12.45
C TYR A 113 -15.49 0.51 -12.72
N ASP A 114 -16.25 0.08 -13.73
CA ASP A 114 -17.49 0.77 -14.16
C ASP A 114 -18.59 0.72 -13.10
N ASN A 115 -18.67 -0.37 -12.32
CA ASN A 115 -19.76 -0.62 -11.36
C ASN A 115 -19.36 -0.47 -9.89
N ALA A 116 -18.10 -0.13 -9.57
CA ALA A 116 -17.69 0.06 -8.19
C ALA A 116 -18.42 1.25 -7.55
N LEU A 117 -19.03 1.03 -6.40
CA LEU A 117 -19.54 2.10 -5.52
C LEU A 117 -18.40 2.66 -4.65
N ASN A 118 -17.51 1.77 -4.22
CA ASN A 118 -16.30 2.09 -3.49
C ASN A 118 -15.11 1.42 -4.18
N PHE A 119 -13.97 2.10 -4.16
CA PHE A 119 -12.69 1.53 -4.52
C PHE A 119 -11.97 1.09 -3.25
N TYR A 120 -11.51 -0.16 -3.22
CA TYR A 120 -10.70 -0.72 -2.15
C TYR A 120 -9.25 -0.79 -2.61
N ARG A 121 -8.31 -0.45 -1.72
CA ARG A 121 -6.88 -0.48 -2.06
C ARG A 121 -6.42 -1.86 -2.57
N LYS A 122 -6.95 -2.94 -2.02
CA LYS A 122 -6.70 -4.33 -2.46
C LYS A 122 -7.28 -4.71 -3.83
N HIS A 123 -8.01 -3.80 -4.49
CA HIS A 123 -8.62 -4.10 -5.78
C HIS A 123 -7.54 -4.39 -6.82
N THR A 124 -7.70 -5.49 -7.56
CA THR A 124 -6.73 -5.98 -8.56
C THR A 124 -6.30 -4.92 -9.58
N LEU A 125 -7.16 -3.95 -9.90
CA LEU A 125 -6.83 -2.85 -10.80
C LEU A 125 -5.57 -2.12 -10.38
N PHE A 126 -5.44 -1.75 -9.10
CA PHE A 126 -4.29 -0.99 -8.59
C PHE A 126 -2.99 -1.80 -8.68
N THR A 127 -3.07 -3.12 -8.48
CA THR A 127 -1.93 -4.01 -8.67
C THR A 127 -1.52 -4.10 -10.15
N LEU A 128 -2.50 -4.16 -11.06
CA LEU A 128 -2.26 -4.33 -12.49
C LEU A 128 -1.63 -3.08 -13.15
N ILE A 129 -1.96 -1.88 -12.65
CA ILE A 129 -1.41 -0.62 -13.20
C ILE A 129 -0.14 -0.14 -12.48
N ASN A 130 0.27 -0.80 -11.39
CA ASN A 130 1.51 -0.49 -10.69
C ASN A 130 2.73 -0.72 -11.59
N ASN A 131 3.65 0.24 -11.55
CA ASN A 131 4.90 0.23 -12.30
C ASN A 131 4.71 0.16 -13.83
N VAL A 132 3.51 0.50 -14.32
CA VAL A 132 3.23 0.64 -15.75
C VAL A 132 3.33 2.12 -16.10
N GLN A 133 4.15 2.45 -17.12
CA GLN A 133 4.21 3.80 -17.65
C GLN A 133 2.94 4.08 -18.46
N ILE A 134 2.18 5.05 -18.01
CA ILE A 134 0.92 5.46 -18.62
C ILE A 134 1.12 6.82 -19.29
N PRO A 135 1.25 6.90 -20.61
CA PRO A 135 1.49 8.17 -21.29
C PRO A 135 0.28 9.11 -21.12
N ILE A 136 0.55 10.35 -20.71
CA ILE A 136 -0.44 11.45 -20.69
C ILE A 136 -0.35 12.25 -21.99
N ASN A 137 0.89 12.55 -22.40
CA ASN A 137 1.21 13.26 -23.62
C ASN A 137 2.63 12.90 -24.09
N GLU A 138 3.18 13.63 -25.08
CA GLU A 138 4.50 13.37 -25.65
C GLU A 138 5.66 13.56 -24.67
N THR A 139 5.47 14.33 -23.60
CA THR A 139 6.52 14.72 -22.65
C THR A 139 6.31 14.20 -21.24
N MET A 140 5.15 13.62 -20.93
CA MET A 140 4.80 13.19 -19.57
C MET A 140 4.10 11.84 -19.55
N TYR A 141 4.37 11.07 -18.51
CA TYR A 141 3.66 9.83 -18.19
C TYR A 141 3.36 9.72 -16.71
N LEU A 142 2.38 8.88 -16.34
CA LEU A 142 2.12 8.47 -14.97
C LEU A 142 2.82 7.14 -14.68
N LEU A 143 3.41 7.06 -13.48
CA LEU A 143 3.98 5.84 -12.94
C LEU A 143 3.51 5.66 -11.50
N PHE A 144 2.49 4.85 -11.31
CA PHE A 144 1.96 4.55 -9.98
C PHE A 144 2.80 3.47 -9.29
N THR A 145 2.97 3.62 -7.99
CA THR A 145 3.58 2.64 -7.10
C THR A 145 2.62 2.29 -5.97
N ASP A 146 2.90 1.20 -5.25
CA ASP A 146 2.12 0.84 -4.05
C ASP A 146 2.13 1.98 -3.03
N ASP A 147 3.26 2.65 -2.80
CA ASP A 147 3.38 3.74 -1.84
C ASP A 147 2.46 4.93 -2.19
N ILE A 148 2.38 5.30 -3.46
CA ILE A 148 1.49 6.37 -3.94
C ILE A 148 0.03 6.00 -3.66
N TRP A 149 -0.39 4.78 -4.01
CA TRP A 149 -1.75 4.32 -3.77
C TRP A 149 -2.05 4.22 -2.28
N ASP A 150 -1.14 3.63 -1.50
CA ASP A 150 -1.30 3.46 -0.06
C ASP A 150 -1.52 4.81 0.63
N LYS A 151 -0.69 5.80 0.30
CA LYS A 151 -0.82 7.17 0.83
C LYS A 151 -2.11 7.84 0.40
N PHE A 152 -2.49 7.73 -0.87
CA PHE A 152 -3.74 8.30 -1.36
C PHE A 152 -4.96 7.68 -0.67
N PHE A 153 -5.01 6.37 -0.51
CA PHE A 153 -6.11 5.70 0.18
C PHE A 153 -6.16 6.02 1.68
N GLU A 154 -5.01 6.24 2.30
CA GLU A 154 -4.90 6.58 3.71
C GLU A 154 -5.33 8.04 3.99
N THR A 155 -4.82 8.98 3.20
CA THR A 155 -4.96 10.42 3.47
C THR A 155 -6.08 11.07 2.68
N LYS A 156 -6.49 10.48 1.56
CA LYS A 156 -7.38 11.05 0.54
C LYS A 156 -6.85 12.37 -0.06
N ASP A 157 -5.55 12.59 0.05
CA ASP A 157 -4.88 13.77 -0.48
C ASP A 157 -4.43 13.51 -1.92
N TYR A 158 -5.00 14.24 -2.87
CA TYR A 158 -4.65 14.12 -4.28
C TYR A 158 -3.21 14.51 -4.60
N THR A 159 -2.53 15.26 -3.71
CA THR A 159 -1.11 15.59 -3.90
C THR A 159 -0.23 14.35 -3.86
N GLU A 160 -0.66 13.31 -3.19
CA GLU A 160 0.03 12.01 -3.23
C GLU A 160 -0.01 11.41 -4.64
N LEU A 161 -1.14 11.53 -5.35
CA LEU A 161 -1.26 11.07 -6.73
C LEU A 161 -0.36 11.85 -7.70
N GLN A 162 -0.13 13.14 -7.46
CA GLN A 162 0.75 13.96 -8.31
C GLN A 162 2.20 13.46 -8.34
N LYS A 163 2.64 12.70 -7.33
CA LYS A 163 3.95 12.04 -7.31
C LYS A 163 4.11 10.99 -8.40
N ALA A 164 3.02 10.55 -9.02
CA ALA A 164 3.07 9.63 -10.17
C ALA A 164 3.44 10.32 -11.48
N ILE A 165 3.47 11.67 -11.55
CA ILE A 165 3.79 12.40 -12.77
C ILE A 165 5.31 12.37 -12.99
N HIS A 166 5.72 11.92 -14.18
CA HIS A 166 7.11 11.87 -14.60
C HIS A 166 7.27 12.51 -15.98
N GLU A 167 8.43 13.13 -16.21
CA GLU A 167 8.81 13.63 -17.53
C GLU A 167 9.49 12.52 -18.35
N VAL A 168 9.26 12.52 -19.66
CA VAL A 168 9.97 11.66 -20.60
C VAL A 168 11.38 12.24 -20.75
N GLU A 169 12.40 11.46 -20.41
CA GLU A 169 13.79 11.89 -20.65
C GLU A 169 13.99 12.07 -22.18
N PRO A 170 14.52 13.25 -22.62
CA PRO A 170 14.81 13.45 -24.03
C PRO A 170 15.87 12.43 -24.48
N GLU A 171 15.63 11.78 -25.61
CA GLU A 171 16.65 10.92 -26.21
C GLU A 171 17.96 11.66 -26.35
N PRO A 172 19.12 11.07 -25.98
CA PRO A 172 20.41 11.70 -26.16
C PRO A 172 20.58 12.02 -27.66
N VAL A 173 20.77 13.31 -27.96
CA VAL A 173 21.06 13.75 -29.31
C VAL A 173 22.40 13.15 -29.72
N ASN A 174 22.36 12.11 -30.53
CA ASN A 174 23.55 11.54 -31.16
C ASN A 174 24.13 12.58 -32.12
N ASN A 175 25.08 13.36 -31.65
CA ASN A 175 25.91 14.27 -32.47
C ASN A 175 27.00 13.49 -33.23
N GLU A 176 26.70 12.29 -33.70
CA GLU A 176 27.58 11.56 -34.63
C GLU A 176 27.22 12.01 -36.06
N GLY A 177 27.95 12.99 -36.57
CA GLY A 177 27.86 13.30 -38.01
C GLY A 177 28.06 14.73 -38.45
N LEU A 178 29.04 15.47 -37.86
CA LEU A 178 29.61 16.66 -38.50
C LEU A 178 31.14 16.56 -38.52
N ASP A 179 31.66 15.49 -39.13
CA ASP A 179 32.98 15.57 -39.73
C ASP A 179 32.86 16.41 -41.03
N VAL A 180 33.07 17.68 -40.85
CA VAL A 180 33.28 18.59 -41.97
C VAL A 180 34.67 18.30 -42.52
N GLU A 181 34.75 17.55 -43.62
CA GLU A 181 35.96 17.49 -44.45
C GLU A 181 36.27 18.91 -44.99
N ASN A 182 37.43 19.43 -44.58
CA ASN A 182 38.14 20.52 -45.23
C ASN A 182 39.33 19.95 -45.98
#